data_0dcd9a7e947cb3d4d6b13755632fd0a9
#
_entry.id   0dcd9a7e947cb3d4d6b13755632fd0a9
#
_cell.length_a   1.000
_cell.length_b   1.000
_cell.length_c   1.000
_cell.angle_alpha   90.00
_cell.angle_beta   90.00
_cell.angle_gamma   90.00
#
_symmetry.space_group_name_H-M   'P 1'
#
loop_
_entity.id
_entity.type
_entity.pdbx_description
1 polymer ?
#
loop_
_entity_poly.entity_id
_entity_poly.type
_entity_poly.pdbx_seq_one_letter_code
_entity_poly.pdbx_strand_id
1 'polypeptide(L)' 'MAEVYVYIVDLPERVDEMVTPCFDGYTVYLNARLTYAGRVRAYDHAMRHIDRNDFEGYNVQDIEKDAH' A
#
# COMPACT_ATOMS: atom_id res chain seq x y z
N MET A 1 -14.82 -1.67 -11.63
CA MET A 1 -13.37 -1.46 -11.46
C MET A 1 -13.09 -0.84 -10.12
N ALA A 2 -11.99 -1.24 -9.53
CA ALA A 2 -11.62 -0.71 -8.23
C ALA A 2 -11.04 0.68 -8.38
N GLU A 3 -11.38 1.55 -7.44
CA GLU A 3 -10.75 2.86 -7.36
C GLU A 3 -9.46 2.75 -6.56
N VAL A 4 -8.50 3.61 -6.90
CA VAL A 4 -7.26 3.67 -6.14
C VAL A 4 -7.06 5.10 -5.68
N TYR A 5 -6.96 5.27 -4.37
CA TYR A 5 -6.75 6.56 -3.74
C TYR A 5 -5.32 6.62 -3.25
N VAL A 6 -4.62 7.71 -3.54
CA VAL A 6 -3.21 7.83 -3.19
C VAL A 6 -3.00 9.04 -2.30
N TYR A 7 -2.35 8.82 -1.17
CA TYR A 7 -2.02 9.87 -0.21
C TYR A 7 -0.55 9.82 0.11
N ILE A 8 0.04 10.99 0.27
CA ILE A 8 1.43 11.12 0.70
C ILE A 8 1.36 11.54 2.16
N VAL A 9 1.88 10.68 3.03
CA VAL A 9 1.77 10.88 4.47
C VAL A 9 3.07 10.49 5.16
N ASP A 10 3.20 10.87 6.41
CA ASP A 10 4.33 10.43 7.21
C ASP A 10 4.13 8.98 7.61
N LEU A 11 5.03 8.13 7.17
CA LEU A 11 5.06 6.73 7.56
C LEU A 11 6.34 6.47 8.35
N PRO A 12 6.39 5.36 9.08
CA PRO A 12 7.64 4.98 9.72
C PRO A 12 8.78 4.92 8.71
N GLU A 13 9.98 5.21 9.18
CA GLU A 13 11.13 5.40 8.30
C GLU A 13 11.36 4.26 7.33
N ARG A 14 11.08 3.03 7.75
CA ARG A 14 11.35 1.86 6.93
C ARG A 14 10.19 1.46 6.04
N VAL A 15 9.10 2.19 6.09
CA VAL A 15 7.90 1.85 5.33
C VAL A 15 7.80 2.80 4.15
N ASP A 16 8.00 2.28 2.96
CA ASP A 16 7.93 3.11 1.76
C ASP A 16 6.51 3.35 1.32
N GLU A 17 5.68 2.32 1.41
CA GLU A 17 4.28 2.44 1.02
C GLU A 17 3.44 1.50 1.87
N MET A 18 2.15 1.76 1.90
CA MET A 18 1.18 0.92 2.58
C MET A 18 -0.10 0.91 1.77
N VAL A 19 -0.71 -0.25 1.62
CA VAL A 19 -1.95 -0.38 0.87
C VAL A 19 -2.99 -1.01 1.76
N THR A 20 -4.16 -0.40 1.78
CA THR A 20 -5.29 -0.95 2.52
C THR A 20 -6.49 -1.05 1.61
N PRO A 21 -7.24 -2.14 1.68
CA PRO A 21 -8.49 -2.23 0.94
C PRO A 21 -9.51 -1.27 1.54
N CYS A 22 -10.36 -0.73 0.69
CA CYS A 22 -11.45 0.12 1.15
C CYS A 22 -12.72 -0.29 0.43
N PHE A 23 -13.81 0.40 0.74
CA PHE A 23 -15.13 0.00 0.26
C PHE A 23 -15.19 -0.20 -1.25
N ASP A 24 -14.60 0.72 -1.99
CA ASP A 24 -14.71 0.73 -3.44
C ASP A 24 -13.36 0.48 -4.14
N GLY A 25 -12.36 0.03 -3.42
CA GLY A 25 -11.07 -0.24 -4.03
C GLY A 25 -9.95 -0.30 -3.00
N TYR A 26 -8.93 0.51 -3.21
CA TYR A 26 -7.73 0.47 -2.37
C TYR A 26 -7.25 1.88 -2.08
N THR A 27 -6.64 2.04 -0.91
CA THR A 27 -5.96 3.27 -0.55
C THR A 27 -4.46 2.98 -0.47
N VAL A 28 -3.68 3.78 -1.16
CA VAL A 28 -2.22 3.66 -1.18
C VAL A 28 -1.64 4.85 -0.43
N TYR A 29 -0.83 4.56 0.57
CA TYR A 29 -0.11 5.58 1.32
C TYR A 29 1.35 5.53 0.92
N LEU A 30 1.91 6.66 0.52
CA LEU A 30 3.32 6.77 0.16
C LEU A 30 4.02 7.62 1.20
N ASN A 31 5.21 7.18 1.60
CA ASN A 31 5.94 7.90 2.63
C ASN A 31 6.43 9.25 2.09
N ALA A 32 6.06 10.31 2.80
CA ALA A 32 6.44 11.66 2.41
C ALA A 32 7.95 11.88 2.42
N ARG A 33 8.69 11.03 3.10
CA ARG A 33 10.15 11.15 3.18
C ARG A 33 10.87 10.68 1.92
N LEU A 34 10.16 9.97 1.05
CA LEU A 34 10.77 9.48 -0.18
C LEU A 34 11.04 10.61 -1.14
N THR A 35 12.09 10.45 -1.95
CA THR A 35 12.29 11.33 -3.09
C THR A 35 11.20 11.10 -4.11
N TYR A 36 11.10 11.97 -5.09
CA TYR A 36 10.13 11.78 -6.17
C TYR A 36 10.30 10.41 -6.82
N ALA A 37 11.53 10.06 -7.18
CA ALA A 37 11.80 8.76 -7.80
C ALA A 37 11.42 7.61 -6.86
N GLY A 38 11.68 7.78 -5.56
CA GLY A 38 11.28 6.77 -4.58
C GLY A 38 9.79 6.61 -4.48
N ARG A 39 9.04 7.71 -4.54
CA ARG A 39 7.59 7.64 -4.52
C ARG A 39 7.04 6.94 -5.77
N VAL A 40 7.64 7.21 -6.93
CA VAL A 40 7.22 6.54 -8.15
C VAL A 40 7.42 5.03 -8.05
N ARG A 41 8.57 4.62 -7.53
CA ARG A 41 8.83 3.18 -7.36
C ARG A 41 7.88 2.55 -6.35
N ALA A 42 7.63 3.25 -5.26
CA ALA A 42 6.71 2.74 -4.24
C ALA A 42 5.29 2.62 -4.79
N TYR A 43 4.85 3.60 -5.54
CA TYR A 43 3.55 3.56 -6.17
C TYR A 43 3.45 2.39 -7.16
N ASP A 44 4.46 2.22 -8.00
CA ASP A 44 4.47 1.13 -8.96
C ASP A 44 4.42 -0.23 -8.26
N HIS A 45 5.16 -0.37 -7.18
CA HIS A 45 5.16 -1.59 -6.38
C HIS A 45 3.76 -1.87 -5.80
N ALA A 46 3.14 -0.83 -5.25
CA ALA A 46 1.79 -0.96 -4.70
C ALA A 46 0.79 -1.36 -5.77
N MET A 47 0.89 -0.75 -6.95
CA MET A 47 -0.03 -1.06 -8.03
C MET A 47 0.14 -2.48 -8.54
N ARG A 48 1.36 -3.01 -8.51
CA ARG A 48 1.58 -4.40 -8.88
C ARG A 48 0.86 -5.35 -7.94
N HIS A 49 0.90 -5.06 -6.64
CA HIS A 49 0.17 -5.88 -5.69
C HIS A 49 -1.34 -5.83 -5.94
N ILE A 50 -1.85 -4.65 -6.24
CA ILE A 50 -3.27 -4.49 -6.53
C ILE A 50 -3.67 -5.26 -7.79
N ASP A 51 -2.87 -5.12 -8.84
CA ASP A 51 -3.14 -5.81 -10.11
C ASP A 51 -3.13 -7.32 -9.98
N ARG A 52 -2.29 -7.83 -9.09
CA ARG A 52 -2.16 -9.28 -8.90
C ARG A 52 -3.13 -9.81 -7.86
N ASN A 53 -3.93 -8.93 -7.29
CA ASN A 53 -4.87 -9.30 -6.24
C ASN A 53 -4.19 -9.97 -5.06
N ASP A 54 -2.97 -9.57 -4.77
CA ASP A 54 -2.22 -10.18 -3.69
C ASP A 54 -2.91 -10.00 -2.34
N PHE A 55 -3.77 -8.99 -2.24
CA PHE A 55 -4.48 -8.70 -1.00
C PHE A 55 -5.58 -9.70 -0.69
N GLU A 56 -5.99 -10.48 -1.66
CA GLU A 56 -6.91 -11.56 -1.39
C GLU A 56 -6.23 -12.69 -0.64
N GLY A 57 -4.93 -12.83 -0.84
CA GLY A 57 -4.14 -13.77 -0.10
C GLY A 57 -3.71 -13.25 1.27
N TYR A 58 -3.80 -11.95 1.46
CA TYR A 58 -3.55 -11.33 2.75
C TYR A 58 -4.85 -11.17 3.45
N ASN A 59 -5.20 -12.07 4.28
CA ASN A 59 -6.37 -11.83 5.06
C ASN A 59 -5.97 -11.12 6.34
N VAL A 60 -6.96 -10.62 7.04
CA VAL A 60 -6.73 -9.87 8.26
C VAL A 60 -6.03 -10.73 9.29
N GLN A 61 -6.32 -12.01 9.28
CA GLN A 61 -5.73 -12.91 10.24
C GLN A 61 -4.22 -13.05 10.06
N ASP A 62 -3.78 -13.10 8.81
CA ASP A 62 -2.34 -13.19 8.53
C ASP A 62 -1.63 -11.94 9.02
N ILE A 63 -2.25 -10.80 8.81
CA ILE A 63 -1.68 -9.54 9.27
C ILE A 63 -1.59 -9.53 10.80
N GLU A 64 -2.64 -10.00 11.45
CA GLU A 64 -2.66 -10.04 12.89
C GLU A 64 -1.62 -10.97 13.46
N LYS A 65 -1.41 -12.10 12.82
CA LYS A 65 -0.37 -13.03 13.23
C LYS A 65 0.99 -12.38 13.15
N ASP A 66 1.23 -11.67 12.08
CA ASP A 66 2.52 -11.02 11.88
C ASP A 66 2.75 -9.92 12.89
N ALA A 67 1.69 -9.30 13.38
CA ALA A 67 1.79 -8.26 14.37
C ALA A 67 2.12 -8.81 15.75
N HIS A 68 1.93 -10.07 15.96
CA HIS A 68 2.22 -10.72 17.22
C HIS A 68 3.62 -11.28 17.24
#